data_18b51fb6e1ffe6065e5984973fb1598c
#
_entry.id   18b51fb6e1ffe6065e5984973fb1598c
#
_cell.length_a   1.000
_cell.length_b   1.000
_cell.length_c   1.000
_cell.angle_alpha   90.00
_cell.angle_beta   90.00
_cell.angle_gamma   90.00
#
_symmetry.space_group_name_H-M   'P 1'
#
loop_
_entity.id
_entity.type
_entity.pdbx_description
1 polymer ?
#
loop_
_entity_poly.entity_id
_entity_poly.type
_entity_poly.pdbx_seq_one_letter_code
_entity_poly.pdbx_strand_id
1 'polypeptide(L)'
;MDYLEQRRKLRQMVQERLDYGRDYTDEEVEDTIDEVLMEQESLELCPVELRRRLRKELFDSLRRLDILQIFVEDSSVTEIMINGMDHIFVEQDGQLRELDRAFDSVEKLQDVIQQIVAGCNRVVNEASPIVDARLNNGSRVNIVMNPIALNGPIVTIRRFPDKPVTMQKLIGLETISLEAAQFLETLVKAVYNIFVSGGTGSGKTTFLNVLSGYISAEERVITIEDSAELQLQGLPNLVRLETRNGNTEGCREIGIRELIRSSLRMRPDRIIVGEVRGPEAIDMLQCMNTGHDGSMSTGHANSATDMLARLENMVLMGMDLPLTAIRNQIASGVDVIVHLGRIRDKSRRVLEITEVVGCENGEIRLNPLYQFEELGENSEGKVVGRLRRKGELLHEGKLKAAGLS
;
A
#
# COMPACT_ATOMS: atom_id res chain seq x y z
N MET A 1 11.96 19.88 -37.55
CA MET A 1 12.17 20.07 -36.11
C MET A 1 11.65 18.83 -35.44
N ASP A 2 12.46 18.23 -34.59
CA ASP A 2 12.02 17.06 -33.84
C ASP A 2 10.87 17.44 -32.89
N TYR A 3 9.91 16.53 -32.65
CA TYR A 3 8.74 16.77 -31.78
C TYR A 3 9.15 17.25 -30.37
N LEU A 4 10.19 16.64 -29.81
CA LEU A 4 10.69 17.00 -28.48
C LEU A 4 11.29 18.43 -28.47
N GLU A 5 12.01 18.80 -29.48
CA GLU A 5 12.58 20.16 -29.64
C GLU A 5 11.48 21.21 -29.79
N GLN A 6 10.43 20.89 -30.57
CA GLN A 6 9.26 21.76 -30.72
C GLN A 6 8.51 21.91 -29.36
N ARG A 7 8.29 20.84 -28.63
CA ARG A 7 7.65 20.88 -27.30
C ARG A 7 8.45 21.76 -26.32
N ARG A 8 9.78 21.60 -26.27
CA ARG A 8 10.66 22.41 -25.40
C ARG A 8 10.56 23.91 -25.74
N LYS A 9 10.61 24.24 -27.02
CA LYS A 9 10.49 25.64 -27.49
C LYS A 9 9.15 26.25 -27.10
N LEU A 10 8.05 25.53 -27.32
CA LEU A 10 6.70 25.99 -26.96
C LEU A 10 6.55 26.17 -25.46
N ARG A 11 7.08 25.23 -24.65
CA ARG A 11 7.10 25.37 -23.19
C ARG A 11 7.81 26.65 -22.75
N GLN A 12 8.98 26.91 -23.30
CA GLN A 12 9.74 28.13 -22.99
C GLN A 12 8.94 29.39 -23.33
N MET A 13 8.28 29.43 -24.50
CA MET A 13 7.46 30.57 -24.91
C MET A 13 6.27 30.78 -23.95
N VAL A 14 5.62 29.72 -23.47
CA VAL A 14 4.56 29.84 -22.45
C VAL A 14 5.14 30.37 -21.15
N GLN A 15 6.27 29.85 -20.68
CA GLN A 15 6.93 30.30 -19.45
C GLN A 15 7.34 31.79 -19.50
N GLU A 16 7.83 32.27 -20.64
CA GLU A 16 8.20 33.68 -20.84
C GLU A 16 6.99 34.64 -20.78
N ARG A 17 5.76 34.14 -21.03
CA ARG A 17 4.52 34.93 -20.94
C ARG A 17 3.91 34.91 -19.52
N LEU A 18 4.20 33.86 -18.77
CA LEU A 18 3.74 33.75 -17.39
C LEU A 18 4.67 34.59 -16.48
N ASP A 19 4.11 35.57 -15.78
CA ASP A 19 4.84 36.36 -14.78
C ASP A 19 5.02 35.54 -13.50
N TYR A 20 6.25 35.21 -13.14
CA TYR A 20 6.58 34.44 -11.93
C TYR A 20 6.22 35.16 -10.62
N GLY A 21 5.84 36.41 -10.65
CA GLY A 21 5.39 37.18 -9.48
C GLY A 21 3.90 37.01 -9.15
N ARG A 22 3.15 36.25 -9.95
CA ARG A 22 1.69 36.10 -9.82
C ARG A 22 1.31 34.62 -9.84
N ASP A 23 0.34 34.25 -9.00
CA ASP A 23 -0.31 32.96 -9.09
C ASP A 23 -1.33 32.95 -10.24
N TYR A 24 -1.25 31.94 -11.09
CA TYR A 24 -2.18 31.72 -12.20
C TYR A 24 -3.12 30.57 -11.89
N THR A 25 -4.37 30.68 -12.29
CA THR A 25 -5.31 29.55 -12.32
C THR A 25 -4.96 28.58 -13.43
N ASP A 26 -5.49 27.37 -13.36
CA ASP A 26 -5.26 26.37 -14.42
C ASP A 26 -5.86 26.85 -15.75
N GLU A 27 -7.00 27.54 -15.72
CA GLU A 27 -7.67 28.12 -16.89
C GLU A 27 -6.80 29.22 -17.55
N GLU A 28 -6.22 30.12 -16.77
CA GLU A 28 -5.29 31.16 -17.30
C GLU A 28 -4.04 30.56 -17.95
N VAL A 29 -3.51 29.43 -17.41
CA VAL A 29 -2.38 28.72 -18.00
C VAL A 29 -2.80 28.03 -19.30
N GLU A 30 -3.98 27.40 -19.32
CA GLU A 30 -4.51 26.80 -20.54
C GLU A 30 -4.75 27.83 -21.67
N ASP A 31 -5.29 29.00 -21.33
CA ASP A 31 -5.48 30.11 -22.29
C ASP A 31 -4.15 30.60 -22.84
N THR A 32 -3.13 30.76 -21.99
CA THR A 32 -1.78 31.15 -22.42
C THR A 32 -1.15 30.10 -23.36
N ILE A 33 -1.36 28.81 -23.08
CA ILE A 33 -0.90 27.73 -23.97
C ILE A 33 -1.62 27.82 -25.33
N ASP A 34 -2.95 28.03 -25.32
CA ASP A 34 -3.72 28.13 -26.55
C ASP A 34 -3.29 29.32 -27.40
N GLU A 35 -3.02 30.49 -26.80
CA GLU A 35 -2.46 31.66 -27.49
C GLU A 35 -1.12 31.34 -28.14
N VAL A 36 -0.18 30.71 -27.40
CA VAL A 36 1.16 30.35 -27.95
C VAL A 36 1.02 29.34 -29.09
N LEU A 37 0.11 28.37 -28.98
CA LEU A 37 -0.11 27.38 -30.04
C LEU A 37 -0.74 28.01 -31.30
N MET A 38 -1.61 29.01 -31.14
CA MET A 38 -2.25 29.72 -32.28
C MET A 38 -1.26 30.60 -33.04
N GLU A 39 -0.27 31.20 -32.39
CA GLU A 39 0.74 32.05 -33.02
C GLU A 39 1.80 31.28 -33.82
N GLN A 40 1.83 29.95 -33.71
CA GLN A 40 2.81 29.14 -34.41
C GLN A 40 2.31 28.72 -35.81
N GLU A 41 2.73 29.44 -36.86
CA GLU A 41 2.43 29.13 -38.27
C GLU A 41 2.77 27.66 -38.62
N SER A 42 3.82 27.09 -38.01
CA SER A 42 4.23 25.71 -38.24
C SER A 42 3.20 24.67 -37.74
N LEU A 43 2.27 25.08 -36.87
CA LEU A 43 1.20 24.24 -36.33
C LEU A 43 -0.12 24.42 -37.08
N GLU A 44 -0.27 25.41 -37.96
CA GLU A 44 -1.52 25.62 -38.72
C GLU A 44 -1.87 24.43 -39.59
N LEU A 45 -0.87 23.74 -40.14
CA LEU A 45 -1.03 22.53 -40.96
C LEU A 45 -0.96 21.22 -40.16
N CYS A 46 -0.79 21.29 -38.85
CA CYS A 46 -0.72 20.09 -38.03
C CYS A 46 -2.11 19.46 -37.76
N PRO A 47 -2.21 18.12 -37.73
CA PRO A 47 -3.43 17.44 -37.33
C PRO A 47 -3.95 17.92 -35.97
N VAL A 48 -5.28 18.03 -35.84
CA VAL A 48 -5.95 18.47 -34.60
C VAL A 48 -5.52 17.62 -33.39
N GLU A 49 -5.32 16.32 -33.61
CA GLU A 49 -4.86 15.38 -32.59
C GLU A 49 -3.47 15.74 -32.05
N LEU A 50 -2.54 16.18 -32.91
CA LEU A 50 -1.21 16.58 -32.49
C LEU A 50 -1.25 17.87 -31.67
N ARG A 51 -2.08 18.85 -32.02
CA ARG A 51 -2.27 20.07 -31.24
C ARG A 51 -2.87 19.76 -29.87
N ARG A 52 -3.90 18.90 -29.81
CA ARG A 52 -4.51 18.47 -28.56
C ARG A 52 -3.49 17.79 -27.65
N ARG A 53 -2.65 16.94 -28.22
CA ARG A 53 -1.57 16.28 -27.50
C ARG A 53 -0.53 17.26 -26.95
N LEU A 54 -0.06 18.19 -27.81
CA LEU A 54 0.88 19.26 -27.40
C LEU A 54 0.30 20.12 -26.27
N ARG A 55 -0.96 20.55 -26.40
CA ARG A 55 -1.67 21.32 -25.38
C ARG A 55 -1.64 20.61 -24.03
N LYS A 56 -2.03 19.32 -24.02
CA LYS A 56 -2.05 18.51 -22.81
C LYS A 56 -0.64 18.32 -22.23
N GLU A 57 0.35 17.98 -23.05
CA GLU A 57 1.73 17.78 -22.60
C GLU A 57 2.36 19.07 -22.06
N LEU A 58 2.06 20.24 -22.65
CA LEU A 58 2.51 21.54 -22.14
C LEU A 58 1.87 21.86 -20.79
N PHE A 59 0.56 21.66 -20.66
CA PHE A 59 -0.14 21.86 -19.40
C PHE A 59 0.38 20.92 -18.30
N ASP A 60 0.52 19.63 -18.60
CA ASP A 60 1.05 18.64 -17.67
C ASP A 60 2.49 18.98 -17.24
N SER A 61 3.30 19.55 -18.13
CA SER A 61 4.66 19.99 -17.81
C SER A 61 4.73 21.24 -16.93
N LEU A 62 3.76 22.13 -17.00
CA LEU A 62 3.73 23.38 -16.25
C LEU A 62 3.01 23.28 -14.91
N ARG A 63 1.96 22.45 -14.83
CA ARG A 63 1.04 22.41 -13.69
C ARG A 63 0.91 21.05 -13.00
N ARG A 64 1.42 19.99 -13.65
CA ARG A 64 1.29 18.61 -13.19
C ARG A 64 2.65 17.89 -13.19
N LEU A 65 2.63 16.58 -13.26
CA LEU A 65 3.83 15.74 -13.12
C LEU A 65 4.56 15.49 -14.45
N ASP A 66 4.44 16.40 -15.42
CA ASP A 66 5.10 16.32 -16.73
C ASP A 66 4.85 14.97 -17.42
N ILE A 67 5.90 14.33 -17.92
CA ILE A 67 5.84 13.05 -18.64
C ILE A 67 5.26 11.91 -17.81
N LEU A 68 5.23 12.04 -16.47
CA LEU A 68 4.68 11.04 -15.56
C LEU A 68 3.16 11.09 -15.48
N GLN A 69 2.53 12.24 -15.79
CA GLN A 69 1.10 12.45 -15.57
C GLN A 69 0.24 11.39 -16.25
N ILE A 70 0.58 11.04 -17.49
CA ILE A 70 -0.15 10.02 -18.26
C ILE A 70 -0.13 8.65 -17.58
N PHE A 71 0.98 8.29 -16.93
CA PHE A 71 1.12 7.00 -16.24
C PHE A 71 0.50 7.02 -14.85
N VAL A 72 0.47 8.18 -14.20
CA VAL A 72 -0.22 8.37 -12.92
C VAL A 72 -1.75 8.32 -13.10
N GLU A 73 -2.27 8.70 -14.28
CA GLU A 73 -3.69 8.64 -14.63
C GLU A 73 -4.11 7.26 -15.16
N ASP A 74 -3.18 6.46 -15.69
CA ASP A 74 -3.48 5.16 -16.29
C ASP A 74 -3.71 4.10 -15.21
N SER A 75 -4.94 3.59 -15.10
CA SER A 75 -5.34 2.59 -14.10
C SER A 75 -4.69 1.21 -14.27
N SER A 76 -4.09 0.92 -15.42
CA SER A 76 -3.36 -0.32 -15.69
C SER A 76 -1.92 -0.28 -15.17
N VAL A 77 -1.38 0.93 -14.90
CA VAL A 77 -0.05 1.13 -14.31
C VAL A 77 -0.13 0.97 -12.81
N THR A 78 0.68 0.08 -12.24
CA THR A 78 0.75 -0.20 -10.80
C THR A 78 1.94 0.48 -10.13
N GLU A 79 3.06 0.63 -10.86
CA GLU A 79 4.27 1.23 -10.31
C GLU A 79 5.03 2.02 -11.38
N ILE A 80 5.61 3.16 -10.99
CA ILE A 80 6.47 4.00 -11.83
C ILE A 80 7.78 4.17 -11.07
N MET A 81 8.90 3.84 -11.72
CA MET A 81 10.23 3.93 -11.14
C MET A 81 11.11 4.81 -12.00
N ILE A 82 11.69 5.84 -11.40
CA ILE A 82 12.55 6.83 -12.04
C ILE A 82 13.94 6.70 -11.42
N ASN A 83 14.93 6.33 -12.23
CA ASN A 83 16.32 6.14 -11.83
C ASN A 83 17.19 7.20 -12.51
N GLY A 84 17.13 8.43 -12.01
CA GLY A 84 17.68 9.60 -12.70
C GLY A 84 16.77 10.09 -13.84
N MET A 85 17.22 11.05 -14.63
CA MET A 85 16.37 11.69 -15.65
C MET A 85 16.09 10.81 -16.87
N ASP A 86 16.96 9.82 -17.16
CA ASP A 86 16.96 9.08 -18.43
C ASP A 86 16.29 7.71 -18.34
N HIS A 87 16.21 7.10 -17.15
CA HIS A 87 15.74 5.74 -16.97
C HIS A 87 14.43 5.70 -16.20
N ILE A 88 13.33 5.56 -16.94
CA ILE A 88 11.98 5.49 -16.38
C ILE A 88 11.38 4.14 -16.71
N PHE A 89 10.96 3.43 -15.68
CA PHE A 89 10.31 2.12 -15.77
C PHE A 89 8.88 2.21 -15.27
N VAL A 90 7.99 1.45 -15.89
CA VAL A 90 6.62 1.28 -15.43
C VAL A 90 6.27 -0.19 -15.32
N GLU A 91 5.55 -0.55 -14.27
CA GLU A 91 4.88 -1.83 -14.19
C GLU A 91 3.43 -1.66 -14.64
N GLN A 92 3.08 -2.32 -15.73
CA GLN A 92 1.75 -2.30 -16.33
C GLN A 92 1.29 -3.72 -16.60
N ASP A 93 0.09 -4.09 -16.13
CA ASP A 93 -0.46 -5.45 -16.23
C ASP A 93 0.49 -6.56 -15.69
N GLY A 94 1.29 -6.22 -14.66
CA GLY A 94 2.26 -7.12 -14.03
C GLY A 94 3.57 -7.31 -14.82
N GLN A 95 3.78 -6.53 -15.88
CA GLN A 95 5.01 -6.52 -16.67
C GLN A 95 5.77 -5.21 -16.48
N LEU A 96 7.05 -5.34 -16.16
CA LEU A 96 7.96 -4.20 -16.07
C LEU A 96 8.51 -3.88 -17.47
N ARG A 97 8.43 -2.60 -17.86
CA ARG A 97 9.03 -2.10 -19.11
C ARG A 97 9.72 -0.75 -18.91
N GLU A 98 10.80 -0.53 -19.61
CA GLU A 98 11.44 0.79 -19.71
C GLU A 98 10.68 1.66 -20.71
N LEU A 99 10.55 2.94 -20.41
CA LEU A 99 9.92 3.89 -21.30
C LEU A 99 10.97 4.52 -22.24
N ASP A 100 10.63 4.67 -23.49
CA ASP A 100 11.40 5.47 -24.45
C ASP A 100 11.07 6.97 -24.27
N ARG A 101 11.27 7.46 -23.06
CA ARG A 101 11.05 8.86 -22.64
C ARG A 101 12.01 9.22 -21.53
N ALA A 102 12.47 10.46 -21.52
CA ALA A 102 13.32 11.04 -20.50
C ALA A 102 12.81 12.42 -20.09
N PHE A 103 13.23 12.89 -18.93
CA PHE A 103 13.05 14.30 -18.56
C PHE A 103 13.96 15.18 -19.41
N ASP A 104 13.54 16.42 -19.67
CA ASP A 104 14.32 17.37 -20.46
C ASP A 104 15.66 17.74 -19.80
N SER A 105 15.73 17.69 -18.47
CA SER A 105 16.92 17.92 -17.64
C SER A 105 16.74 17.41 -16.21
N VAL A 106 17.84 17.35 -15.46
CA VAL A 106 17.83 16.99 -14.03
C VAL A 106 17.03 18.02 -13.22
N GLU A 107 17.16 19.31 -13.57
CA GLU A 107 16.42 20.40 -12.92
C GLU A 107 14.90 20.20 -13.10
N LYS A 108 14.48 19.77 -14.30
CA LYS A 108 13.06 19.50 -14.55
C LYS A 108 12.53 18.34 -13.69
N LEU A 109 13.31 17.29 -13.52
CA LEU A 109 12.96 16.20 -12.60
C LEU A 109 12.87 16.72 -11.15
N GLN A 110 13.81 17.59 -10.74
CA GLN A 110 13.80 18.21 -9.41
C GLN A 110 12.57 19.09 -9.21
N ASP A 111 12.15 19.88 -10.22
CA ASP A 111 10.93 20.68 -10.17
C ASP A 111 9.69 19.80 -9.93
N VAL A 112 9.58 18.68 -10.66
CA VAL A 112 8.48 17.71 -10.45
C VAL A 112 8.53 17.10 -9.05
N ILE A 113 9.71 16.78 -8.54
CA ILE A 113 9.89 16.30 -7.16
C ILE A 113 9.43 17.36 -6.16
N GLN A 114 9.84 18.61 -6.30
CA GLN A 114 9.42 19.70 -5.41
C GLN A 114 7.91 19.92 -5.45
N GLN A 115 7.30 19.81 -6.62
CA GLN A 115 5.84 19.89 -6.77
C GLN A 115 5.12 18.74 -6.02
N ILE A 116 5.64 17.51 -6.09
CA ILE A 116 5.10 16.36 -5.36
C ILE A 116 5.16 16.61 -3.84
N VAL A 117 6.32 17.02 -3.31
CA VAL A 117 6.51 17.17 -1.86
C VAL A 117 5.79 18.39 -1.30
N ALA A 118 5.70 19.49 -2.06
CA ALA A 118 4.95 20.67 -1.68
C ALA A 118 3.46 20.36 -1.50
N GLY A 119 2.87 19.55 -2.39
CA GLY A 119 1.48 19.09 -2.28
C GLY A 119 1.18 18.27 -1.01
N CYS A 120 2.23 17.78 -0.32
CA CYS A 120 2.12 16.94 0.87
C CYS A 120 2.61 17.63 2.15
N ASN A 121 2.92 18.92 2.12
CA ASN A 121 3.60 19.63 3.23
C ASN A 121 4.90 18.92 3.68
N ARG A 122 5.66 18.40 2.74
CA ARG A 122 6.94 17.75 2.97
C ARG A 122 8.06 18.57 2.33
N VAL A 123 9.27 18.36 2.80
CA VAL A 123 10.48 18.98 2.26
C VAL A 123 11.49 17.90 1.92
N VAL A 124 12.10 18.00 0.75
CA VAL A 124 13.24 17.16 0.36
C VAL A 124 14.37 18.07 -0.13
N ASN A 125 15.57 17.86 0.41
CA ASN A 125 16.77 18.61 0.07
C ASN A 125 18.02 17.78 0.45
N GLU A 126 19.20 18.33 0.27
CA GLU A 126 20.48 17.66 0.61
C GLU A 126 20.60 17.31 2.11
N ALA A 127 19.99 18.10 3.00
CA ALA A 127 20.01 17.83 4.44
C ALA A 127 18.99 16.74 4.85
N SER A 128 17.91 16.60 4.09
CA SER A 128 16.89 15.56 4.27
C SER A 128 16.58 14.92 2.91
N PRO A 129 17.48 14.05 2.40
CA PRO A 129 17.43 13.59 1.02
C PRO A 129 16.44 12.43 0.78
N ILE A 130 15.80 11.91 1.81
CA ILE A 130 14.84 10.80 1.72
C ILE A 130 13.49 11.29 2.22
N VAL A 131 12.45 11.12 1.42
CA VAL A 131 11.09 11.47 1.81
C VAL A 131 10.06 10.48 1.25
N ASP A 132 9.09 10.13 2.09
CA ASP A 132 7.85 9.48 1.67
C ASP A 132 6.75 10.54 1.56
N ALA A 133 6.06 10.56 0.44
CA ALA A 133 4.99 11.49 0.10
C ALA A 133 3.77 10.73 -0.46
N ARG A 134 2.68 11.46 -0.71
CA ARG A 134 1.47 10.89 -1.30
C ARG A 134 0.89 11.88 -2.30
N LEU A 135 0.57 11.39 -3.50
CA LEU A 135 -0.16 12.18 -4.49
C LEU A 135 -1.64 12.34 -4.08
N ASN A 136 -2.31 13.33 -4.67
CA ASN A 136 -3.73 13.61 -4.42
C ASN A 136 -4.65 12.42 -4.75
N ASN A 137 -4.26 11.56 -5.69
CA ASN A 137 -4.97 10.32 -6.02
C ASN A 137 -4.71 9.17 -5.02
N GLY A 138 -3.95 9.43 -3.95
CA GLY A 138 -3.60 8.46 -2.92
C GLY A 138 -2.34 7.64 -3.22
N SER A 139 -1.73 7.75 -4.40
CA SER A 139 -0.52 7.01 -4.75
C SER A 139 0.63 7.35 -3.80
N ARG A 140 1.34 6.34 -3.33
CA ARG A 140 2.52 6.50 -2.48
C ARG A 140 3.74 6.83 -3.30
N VAL A 141 4.54 7.79 -2.86
CA VAL A 141 5.77 8.23 -3.52
C VAL A 141 6.92 8.13 -2.53
N ASN A 142 7.97 7.41 -2.89
CA ASN A 142 9.26 7.45 -2.20
C ASN A 142 10.26 8.19 -3.08
N ILE A 143 10.98 9.14 -2.49
CA ILE A 143 11.97 9.99 -3.17
C ILE A 143 13.29 9.88 -2.44
N VAL A 144 14.36 9.68 -3.20
CA VAL A 144 15.74 9.71 -2.70
C VAL A 144 16.56 10.66 -3.57
N MET A 145 17.14 11.69 -2.95
CA MET A 145 17.91 12.74 -3.61
C MET A 145 19.42 12.54 -3.41
N ASN A 146 20.20 13.34 -4.14
CA ASN A 146 21.62 13.48 -3.85
C ASN A 146 21.83 14.03 -2.40
N PRO A 147 22.93 13.67 -1.71
CA PRO A 147 24.07 12.84 -2.17
C PRO A 147 23.88 11.32 -2.02
N ILE A 148 22.72 10.86 -1.51
CA ILE A 148 22.46 9.43 -1.29
C ILE A 148 22.22 8.69 -2.61
N ALA A 149 21.47 9.29 -3.53
CA ALA A 149 21.19 8.74 -4.85
C ALA A 149 22.33 9.05 -5.82
N LEU A 150 23.17 8.06 -6.12
CA LEU A 150 24.38 8.24 -6.93
C LEU A 150 24.09 8.43 -8.43
N ASN A 151 22.97 7.90 -8.92
CA ASN A 151 22.58 7.97 -10.34
C ASN A 151 21.66 9.17 -10.64
N GLY A 152 21.58 10.15 -9.74
CA GLY A 152 20.60 11.24 -9.79
C GLY A 152 19.39 10.98 -8.90
N PRO A 153 18.39 11.88 -8.90
CA PRO A 153 17.17 11.69 -8.10
C PRO A 153 16.46 10.38 -8.46
N ILE A 154 16.05 9.63 -7.43
CA ILE A 154 15.28 8.40 -7.59
C ILE A 154 13.88 8.67 -7.07
N VAL A 155 12.85 8.31 -7.86
CA VAL A 155 11.45 8.42 -7.47
C VAL A 155 10.73 7.12 -7.77
N THR A 156 10.05 6.58 -6.77
CA THR A 156 9.18 5.41 -6.95
C THR A 156 7.76 5.79 -6.59
N ILE A 157 6.83 5.68 -7.54
CA ILE A 157 5.41 5.95 -7.35
C ILE A 157 4.67 4.62 -7.41
N ARG A 158 4.02 4.25 -6.31
CA ARG A 158 3.18 3.05 -6.24
C ARG A 158 1.72 3.47 -6.19
N ARG A 159 0.98 3.06 -7.23
CA ARG A 159 -0.44 3.36 -7.32
C ARG A 159 -1.27 2.38 -6.50
N PHE A 160 -2.36 2.88 -5.96
CA PHE A 160 -3.41 2.03 -5.43
C PHE A 160 -4.42 1.71 -6.53
N PRO A 161 -4.99 0.49 -6.55
CA PRO A 161 -6.05 0.17 -7.49
C PRO A 161 -7.26 1.09 -7.24
N ASP A 162 -7.82 1.64 -8.31
CA ASP A 162 -9.00 2.54 -8.25
C ASP A 162 -10.22 1.84 -7.66
N LYS A 163 -10.29 0.52 -7.83
CA LYS A 163 -11.33 -0.33 -7.24
C LYS A 163 -10.69 -1.34 -6.30
N PRO A 164 -11.13 -1.42 -5.05
CA PRO A 164 -10.65 -2.43 -4.11
C PRO A 164 -10.89 -3.83 -4.68
N VAL A 165 -9.93 -4.70 -4.40
CA VAL A 165 -10.07 -6.13 -4.73
C VAL A 165 -11.17 -6.71 -3.86
N THR A 166 -12.03 -7.54 -4.46
CA THR A 166 -13.11 -8.23 -3.75
C THR A 166 -12.75 -9.68 -3.47
N MET A 167 -13.43 -10.33 -2.51
CA MET A 167 -13.25 -11.75 -2.25
C MET A 167 -13.60 -12.60 -3.48
N GLN A 168 -14.63 -12.24 -4.23
CA GLN A 168 -15.00 -12.93 -5.48
C GLN A 168 -13.86 -12.90 -6.49
N LYS A 169 -13.14 -11.77 -6.60
CA LYS A 169 -11.97 -11.68 -7.46
C LYS A 169 -10.83 -12.59 -6.97
N LEU A 170 -10.58 -12.67 -5.65
CA LEU A 170 -9.56 -13.56 -5.08
C LEU A 170 -9.92 -15.03 -5.32
N ILE A 171 -11.18 -15.42 -5.20
CA ILE A 171 -11.66 -16.76 -5.53
C ILE A 171 -11.48 -17.04 -7.03
N GLY A 172 -11.86 -16.11 -7.91
CA GLY A 172 -11.69 -16.24 -9.35
C GLY A 172 -10.22 -16.33 -9.81
N LEU A 173 -9.29 -15.72 -9.05
CA LEU A 173 -7.85 -15.85 -9.23
C LEU A 173 -7.27 -17.10 -8.55
N GLU A 174 -8.14 -17.92 -7.93
CA GLU A 174 -7.76 -19.08 -7.13
C GLU A 174 -6.79 -18.76 -5.98
N THR A 175 -6.73 -17.51 -5.52
CA THR A 175 -5.93 -17.13 -4.36
C THR A 175 -6.41 -17.84 -3.10
N ILE A 176 -7.71 -18.06 -2.99
CA ILE A 176 -8.38 -18.75 -1.89
C ILE A 176 -9.55 -19.58 -2.43
N SER A 177 -9.89 -20.70 -1.79
CA SER A 177 -11.10 -21.48 -2.13
C SER A 177 -12.37 -20.81 -1.58
N LEU A 178 -13.53 -21.06 -2.21
CA LEU A 178 -14.82 -20.57 -1.73
C LEU A 178 -15.09 -21.00 -0.29
N GLU A 179 -14.82 -22.26 0.05
CA GLU A 179 -15.01 -22.82 1.40
C GLU A 179 -14.19 -22.05 2.45
N ALA A 180 -12.88 -21.86 2.19
CA ALA A 180 -12.01 -21.12 3.10
C ALA A 180 -12.38 -19.63 3.20
N ALA A 181 -12.89 -19.02 2.10
CA ALA A 181 -13.36 -17.65 2.11
C ALA A 181 -14.60 -17.48 3.01
N GLN A 182 -15.57 -18.40 2.91
CA GLN A 182 -16.76 -18.42 3.78
C GLN A 182 -16.41 -18.69 5.24
N PHE A 183 -15.43 -19.55 5.49
CA PHE A 183 -14.92 -19.80 6.82
C PHE A 183 -14.30 -18.54 7.43
N LEU A 184 -13.43 -17.83 6.69
CA LEU A 184 -12.84 -16.58 7.17
C LEU A 184 -13.88 -15.47 7.35
N GLU A 185 -14.89 -15.38 6.48
CA GLU A 185 -16.04 -14.46 6.66
C GLU A 185 -16.72 -14.72 8.02
N THR A 186 -16.98 -15.99 8.35
CA THR A 186 -17.59 -16.39 9.61
C THR A 186 -16.70 -15.99 10.79
N LEU A 187 -15.37 -16.20 10.72
CA LEU A 187 -14.45 -15.81 11.77
C LEU A 187 -14.39 -14.28 11.98
N VAL A 188 -14.39 -13.50 10.89
CA VAL A 188 -14.43 -12.03 11.00
C VAL A 188 -15.70 -11.56 11.67
N LYS A 189 -16.87 -12.11 11.29
CA LYS A 189 -18.17 -11.80 11.91
C LYS A 189 -18.24 -12.23 13.39
N ALA A 190 -17.56 -13.32 13.72
CA ALA A 190 -17.46 -13.83 15.10
C ALA A 190 -16.31 -13.21 15.92
N VAL A 191 -15.76 -12.10 15.46
CA VAL A 191 -14.74 -11.28 16.12
C VAL A 191 -13.44 -12.01 16.49
N TYR A 192 -12.99 -12.96 15.65
CA TYR A 192 -11.67 -13.56 15.82
C TYR A 192 -10.56 -12.57 15.47
N ASN A 193 -9.51 -12.54 16.27
CA ASN A 193 -8.30 -11.77 15.99
C ASN A 193 -7.48 -12.48 14.90
N ILE A 194 -7.32 -11.87 13.75
CA ILE A 194 -6.70 -12.49 12.60
C ILE A 194 -5.37 -11.79 12.26
N PHE A 195 -4.32 -12.58 12.14
CA PHE A 195 -3.01 -12.12 11.71
C PHE A 195 -2.70 -12.62 10.29
N VAL A 196 -2.48 -11.69 9.35
CA VAL A 196 -2.15 -12.04 7.95
C VAL A 196 -0.65 -11.98 7.76
N SER A 197 -0.02 -13.11 7.50
CA SER A 197 1.42 -13.23 7.29
C SER A 197 1.77 -13.52 5.83
N GLY A 198 3.02 -13.27 5.45
CA GLY A 198 3.53 -13.61 4.12
C GLY A 198 4.72 -12.75 3.69
N GLY A 199 5.39 -13.15 2.62
CA GLY A 199 6.51 -12.43 2.03
C GLY A 199 6.14 -11.07 1.43
N THR A 200 7.15 -10.34 0.95
CA THR A 200 6.93 -9.08 0.19
C THR A 200 6.18 -9.37 -1.11
N GLY A 201 5.17 -8.56 -1.40
CA GLY A 201 4.36 -8.71 -2.62
C GLY A 201 3.43 -9.92 -2.63
N SER A 202 3.23 -10.63 -1.51
CA SER A 202 2.28 -11.75 -1.40
C SER A 202 0.81 -11.33 -1.36
N GLY A 203 0.53 -10.03 -1.15
CA GLY A 203 -0.83 -9.48 -1.14
C GLY A 203 -1.45 -9.37 0.24
N LYS A 204 -0.67 -9.33 1.33
CA LYS A 204 -1.16 -9.21 2.71
C LYS A 204 -2.13 -8.06 2.94
N THR A 205 -1.72 -6.84 2.59
CA THR A 205 -2.55 -5.63 2.76
C THR A 205 -3.84 -5.71 1.94
N THR A 206 -3.75 -6.23 0.71
CA THR A 206 -4.93 -6.49 -0.14
C THR A 206 -5.87 -7.50 0.52
N PHE A 207 -5.33 -8.59 1.05
CA PHE A 207 -6.11 -9.63 1.71
C PHE A 207 -6.74 -9.13 3.01
N LEU A 208 -5.99 -8.39 3.83
CA LEU A 208 -6.50 -7.73 5.03
C LEU A 208 -7.65 -6.77 4.68
N ASN A 209 -7.49 -5.99 3.63
CA ASN A 209 -8.54 -5.08 3.16
C ASN A 209 -9.81 -5.83 2.73
N VAL A 210 -9.65 -6.97 2.04
CA VAL A 210 -10.80 -7.82 1.64
C VAL A 210 -11.50 -8.43 2.86
N LEU A 211 -10.74 -8.93 3.85
CA LEU A 211 -11.31 -9.45 5.09
C LEU A 211 -12.05 -8.38 5.89
N SER A 212 -11.51 -7.18 5.92
CA SER A 212 -12.14 -6.04 6.62
C SER A 212 -13.52 -5.68 6.04
N GLY A 213 -13.81 -6.05 4.79
CA GLY A 213 -15.13 -5.88 4.18
C GLY A 213 -16.25 -6.74 4.80
N TYR A 214 -15.90 -7.71 5.65
CA TYR A 214 -16.88 -8.51 6.41
C TYR A 214 -17.21 -7.96 7.79
N ILE A 215 -16.56 -6.87 8.20
CA ILE A 215 -16.85 -6.19 9.47
C ILE A 215 -18.23 -5.54 9.40
N SER A 216 -18.99 -5.61 10.49
CA SER A 216 -20.31 -4.98 10.55
C SER A 216 -20.25 -3.47 10.39
N ALA A 217 -21.20 -2.89 9.62
CA ALA A 217 -21.33 -1.45 9.46
C ALA A 217 -21.67 -0.70 10.78
N GLU A 218 -22.09 -1.41 11.79
CA GLU A 218 -22.41 -0.84 13.12
C GLU A 218 -21.17 -0.64 13.99
N GLU A 219 -20.04 -1.29 13.64
CA GLU A 219 -18.82 -1.25 14.42
C GLU A 219 -18.02 0.04 14.16
N ARG A 220 -17.39 0.55 15.23
CA ARG A 220 -16.38 1.60 15.14
C ARG A 220 -15.01 0.98 14.89
N VAL A 221 -14.47 1.20 13.71
CA VAL A 221 -13.17 0.67 13.30
C VAL A 221 -12.12 1.78 13.24
N ILE A 222 -10.94 1.51 13.80
CA ILE A 222 -9.78 2.40 13.67
C ILE A 222 -8.69 1.67 12.90
N THR A 223 -8.22 2.26 11.79
CA THR A 223 -7.05 1.78 11.07
C THR A 223 -5.82 2.59 11.46
N ILE A 224 -4.68 1.92 11.60
CA ILE A 224 -3.39 2.51 11.94
C ILE A 224 -2.35 1.98 10.97
N GLU A 225 -1.68 2.87 10.24
CA GLU A 225 -0.76 2.49 9.16
C GLU A 225 0.44 3.44 9.12
N ASP A 226 1.58 2.95 8.65
CA ASP A 226 2.73 3.81 8.34
C ASP A 226 2.43 4.72 7.15
N SER A 227 1.75 4.16 6.16
CA SER A 227 1.20 4.86 5.02
C SER A 227 -0.15 4.24 4.74
N ALA A 228 -1.21 5.06 4.72
CA ALA A 228 -2.58 4.56 4.64
C ALA A 228 -2.85 3.89 3.28
N GLU A 229 -2.79 2.57 3.25
CA GLU A 229 -3.05 1.70 2.10
C GLU A 229 -4.44 1.05 2.16
N LEU A 230 -5.00 0.91 3.35
CA LEU A 230 -6.30 0.27 3.55
C LEU A 230 -7.44 1.15 3.01
N GLN A 231 -8.31 0.54 2.24
CA GLN A 231 -9.48 1.18 1.63
C GLN A 231 -10.76 0.47 2.10
N LEU A 232 -11.02 0.52 3.41
CA LEU A 232 -12.21 -0.10 3.99
C LEU A 232 -13.48 0.61 3.49
N GLN A 233 -14.39 -0.15 2.91
CA GLN A 233 -15.67 0.35 2.40
C GLN A 233 -16.84 -0.15 3.27
N GLY A 234 -17.95 0.60 3.26
CA GLY A 234 -19.16 0.20 3.97
C GLY A 234 -19.12 0.39 5.49
N LEU A 235 -18.11 1.07 6.02
CA LEU A 235 -17.97 1.37 7.46
C LEU A 235 -18.20 2.86 7.74
N PRO A 236 -19.41 3.28 8.14
CA PRO A 236 -19.72 4.69 8.40
C PRO A 236 -18.88 5.29 9.55
N ASN A 237 -18.52 4.47 10.54
CA ASN A 237 -17.76 4.90 11.71
C ASN A 237 -16.30 4.45 11.64
N LEU A 238 -15.63 4.83 10.54
CA LEU A 238 -14.21 4.55 10.29
C LEU A 238 -13.33 5.73 10.68
N VAL A 239 -12.30 5.48 11.50
CA VAL A 239 -11.21 6.42 11.80
C VAL A 239 -9.93 5.89 11.16
N ARG A 240 -9.22 6.76 10.43
CA ARG A 240 -7.95 6.40 9.77
C ARG A 240 -6.83 7.21 10.39
N LEU A 241 -5.83 6.54 10.91
CA LEU A 241 -4.64 7.14 11.52
C LEU A 241 -3.41 6.71 10.72
N GLU A 242 -2.56 7.68 10.45
CA GLU A 242 -1.30 7.49 9.72
C GLU A 242 -0.14 8.04 10.55
N THR A 243 1.01 7.36 10.52
CA THR A 243 2.21 7.82 11.21
C THR A 243 2.70 9.14 10.62
N ARG A 244 3.44 9.87 11.40
CA ARG A 244 4.09 11.10 10.98
C ARG A 244 5.56 11.07 11.34
N ASN A 245 6.43 11.10 10.33
CA ASN A 245 7.85 11.28 10.55
C ASN A 245 8.15 12.66 11.15
N GLY A 246 9.15 12.75 12.00
CA GLY A 246 9.67 14.03 12.47
C GLY A 246 10.21 14.86 11.30
N ASN A 247 10.19 16.17 11.42
CA ASN A 247 10.81 17.07 10.45
C ASN A 247 11.77 18.05 11.12
N THR A 248 12.58 18.73 10.31
CA THR A 248 13.54 19.74 10.75
C THR A 248 12.92 21.00 11.36
N GLU A 249 11.62 21.21 11.19
CA GLU A 249 10.86 22.35 11.71
C GLU A 249 10.31 22.10 13.12
N GLY A 250 10.72 21.00 13.78
CA GLY A 250 10.35 20.70 15.16
C GLY A 250 9.06 19.87 15.32
N CYS A 251 8.48 19.35 14.25
CA CYS A 251 7.38 18.40 14.37
C CYS A 251 7.92 17.05 14.91
N ARG A 252 7.35 16.64 16.05
CA ARG A 252 7.70 15.34 16.66
C ARG A 252 7.19 14.19 15.81
N GLU A 253 8.00 13.14 15.69
CA GLU A 253 7.58 11.84 15.17
C GLU A 253 6.40 11.26 15.97
N ILE A 254 5.43 10.68 15.26
CA ILE A 254 4.31 9.93 15.83
C ILE A 254 4.28 8.57 15.12
N GLY A 255 4.71 7.54 15.84
CA GLY A 255 4.77 6.17 15.29
C GLY A 255 3.49 5.38 15.54
N ILE A 256 3.46 4.13 15.04
CA ILE A 256 2.33 3.20 15.21
C ILE A 256 2.02 3.00 16.68
N ARG A 257 3.03 2.91 17.54
CA ARG A 257 2.89 2.69 18.98
C ARG A 257 2.05 3.77 19.67
N GLU A 258 2.35 5.05 19.40
CA GLU A 258 1.60 6.19 19.91
C GLU A 258 0.17 6.19 19.41
N LEU A 259 -0.04 5.81 18.14
CA LEU A 259 -1.36 5.75 17.51
C LEU A 259 -2.22 4.64 18.12
N ILE A 260 -1.67 3.43 18.37
CA ILE A 260 -2.37 2.35 19.06
C ILE A 260 -2.82 2.82 20.44
N ARG A 261 -1.92 3.40 21.25
CA ARG A 261 -2.25 3.90 22.60
C ARG A 261 -3.31 5.00 22.59
N SER A 262 -3.30 5.84 21.56
CA SER A 262 -4.32 6.88 21.39
C SER A 262 -5.67 6.26 21.01
N SER A 263 -5.67 5.28 20.10
CA SER A 263 -6.89 4.64 19.60
C SER A 263 -7.69 3.94 20.69
N LEU A 264 -7.03 3.34 21.69
CA LEU A 264 -7.68 2.72 22.85
C LEU A 264 -8.58 3.68 23.66
N ARG A 265 -8.38 4.99 23.54
CA ARG A 265 -9.20 6.05 24.17
C ARG A 265 -10.29 6.57 23.26
N MET A 266 -10.36 6.11 22.02
CA MET A 266 -11.35 6.55 21.04
C MET A 266 -12.59 5.63 20.99
N ARG A 267 -12.72 4.69 21.94
CA ARG A 267 -13.81 3.70 22.01
C ARG A 267 -13.95 2.88 20.72
N PRO A 268 -12.90 2.22 20.24
CA PRO A 268 -12.99 1.35 19.09
C PRO A 268 -13.68 0.03 19.46
N ASP A 269 -14.44 -0.54 18.52
CA ASP A 269 -14.83 -1.94 18.56
C ASP A 269 -13.70 -2.81 18.03
N ARG A 270 -13.04 -2.36 16.93
CA ARG A 270 -11.86 -3.04 16.35
C ARG A 270 -10.75 -2.06 16.03
N ILE A 271 -9.52 -2.54 16.14
CA ILE A 271 -8.32 -1.84 15.68
C ILE A 271 -7.66 -2.70 14.61
N ILE A 272 -7.38 -2.08 13.45
CA ILE A 272 -6.67 -2.73 12.34
C ILE A 272 -5.32 -2.03 12.18
N VAL A 273 -4.24 -2.75 12.47
CA VAL A 273 -2.89 -2.27 12.24
C VAL A 273 -2.41 -2.80 10.89
N GLY A 274 -2.16 -1.90 9.94
CA GLY A 274 -1.80 -2.26 8.58
C GLY A 274 -0.63 -3.24 8.51
N GLU A 275 0.43 -2.98 9.28
CA GLU A 275 1.56 -3.88 9.43
C GLU A 275 2.29 -3.63 10.75
N VAL A 276 2.79 -4.70 11.38
CA VAL A 276 3.74 -4.63 12.50
C VAL A 276 5.12 -5.12 12.06
N ARG A 277 6.14 -4.34 12.41
CA ARG A 277 7.54 -4.57 12.00
C ARG A 277 8.53 -4.49 13.17
N GLY A 278 8.11 -3.93 14.30
CA GLY A 278 8.97 -3.60 15.42
C GLY A 278 8.26 -3.64 16.78
N PRO A 279 8.70 -2.80 17.71
CA PRO A 279 8.29 -2.81 19.13
C PRO A 279 6.78 -2.56 19.34
N GLU A 280 6.06 -2.01 18.36
CA GLU A 280 4.61 -1.82 18.41
C GLU A 280 3.81 -3.12 18.51
N ALA A 281 4.44 -4.26 18.20
CA ALA A 281 3.81 -5.57 18.31
C ALA A 281 3.25 -5.85 19.70
N ILE A 282 3.93 -5.38 20.76
CA ILE A 282 3.42 -5.55 22.14
C ILE A 282 2.14 -4.76 22.37
N ASP A 283 2.06 -3.51 21.88
CA ASP A 283 0.90 -2.66 22.07
C ASP A 283 -0.31 -3.20 21.25
N MET A 284 -0.05 -3.78 20.05
CA MET A 284 -1.07 -4.49 19.27
C MET A 284 -1.59 -5.74 19.99
N LEU A 285 -0.70 -6.59 20.53
CA LEU A 285 -1.09 -7.76 21.30
C LEU A 285 -1.89 -7.38 22.56
N GLN A 286 -1.51 -6.30 23.24
CA GLN A 286 -2.29 -5.77 24.36
C GLN A 286 -3.68 -5.33 23.93
N CYS A 287 -3.83 -4.68 22.78
CA CYS A 287 -5.11 -4.33 22.21
C CYS A 287 -5.99 -5.58 22.00
N MET A 288 -5.45 -6.63 21.37
CA MET A 288 -6.14 -7.90 21.13
C MET A 288 -6.53 -8.64 22.41
N ASN A 289 -5.78 -8.43 23.51
CA ASN A 289 -6.00 -9.06 24.82
C ASN A 289 -6.90 -8.25 25.78
N THR A 290 -7.31 -7.02 25.41
CA THR A 290 -8.01 -6.11 26.31
C THR A 290 -9.40 -5.69 25.84
N GLY A 291 -10.11 -6.58 25.15
CA GLY A 291 -11.52 -6.41 24.80
C GLY A 291 -11.77 -5.70 23.46
N HIS A 292 -10.78 -5.68 22.57
CA HIS A 292 -10.93 -5.22 21.19
C HIS A 292 -10.88 -6.43 20.25
N ASP A 293 -11.77 -7.39 20.49
CA ASP A 293 -11.88 -8.62 19.72
C ASP A 293 -12.16 -8.33 18.24
N GLY A 294 -11.66 -9.19 17.36
CA GLY A 294 -11.76 -9.01 15.91
C GLY A 294 -10.75 -8.03 15.34
N SER A 295 -9.77 -7.59 16.13
CA SER A 295 -8.65 -6.79 15.63
C SER A 295 -7.80 -7.60 14.65
N MET A 296 -7.24 -6.91 13.67
CA MET A 296 -6.46 -7.55 12.59
C MET A 296 -5.15 -6.82 12.34
N SER A 297 -4.15 -7.57 11.88
CA SER A 297 -2.88 -6.99 11.47
C SER A 297 -2.18 -7.83 10.42
N THR A 298 -1.10 -7.29 9.82
CA THR A 298 -0.21 -8.05 8.95
C THR A 298 1.24 -8.04 9.44
N GLY A 299 2.02 -8.99 8.96
CA GLY A 299 3.46 -9.03 9.20
C GLY A 299 4.18 -9.88 8.16
N HIS A 300 5.47 -9.60 7.99
CA HIS A 300 6.32 -10.39 7.09
C HIS A 300 6.80 -11.66 7.77
N ALA A 301 6.54 -12.82 7.15
CA ALA A 301 7.08 -14.12 7.56
C ALA A 301 7.06 -15.12 6.39
N ASN A 302 7.75 -16.25 6.54
CA ASN A 302 7.78 -17.32 5.55
C ASN A 302 6.80 -18.46 5.85
N SER A 303 6.24 -18.49 7.05
CA SER A 303 5.21 -19.44 7.51
C SER A 303 4.42 -18.85 8.69
N ALA A 304 3.34 -19.52 9.12
CA ALA A 304 2.63 -19.15 10.34
C ALA A 304 3.53 -19.30 11.58
N THR A 305 4.32 -20.37 11.64
CA THR A 305 5.29 -20.59 12.74
C THR A 305 6.36 -19.50 12.79
N ASP A 306 6.94 -19.13 11.64
CA ASP A 306 7.92 -18.05 11.57
C ASP A 306 7.31 -16.71 11.99
N MET A 307 6.01 -16.48 11.72
CA MET A 307 5.33 -15.28 12.14
C MET A 307 5.29 -15.16 13.67
N LEU A 308 5.02 -16.24 14.37
CA LEU A 308 5.04 -16.28 15.84
C LEU A 308 6.43 -15.94 16.38
N ALA A 309 7.48 -16.57 15.84
CA ALA A 309 8.87 -16.29 16.24
C ALA A 309 9.24 -14.81 15.95
N ARG A 310 8.75 -14.24 14.86
CA ARG A 310 8.97 -12.82 14.59
C ARG A 310 8.22 -11.91 15.55
N LEU A 311 6.99 -12.26 15.93
CA LEU A 311 6.24 -11.52 16.95
C LEU A 311 6.98 -11.55 18.29
N GLU A 312 7.54 -12.70 18.70
CA GLU A 312 8.38 -12.80 19.90
C GLU A 312 9.55 -11.80 19.84
N ASN A 313 10.28 -11.78 18.71
CA ASN A 313 11.40 -10.87 18.52
C ASN A 313 10.97 -9.39 18.53
N MET A 314 9.87 -9.04 17.89
CA MET A 314 9.35 -7.67 17.86
C MET A 314 8.93 -7.20 19.26
N VAL A 315 8.30 -8.07 20.06
CA VAL A 315 7.96 -7.76 21.45
C VAL A 315 9.21 -7.48 22.28
N LEU A 316 10.27 -8.31 22.12
CA LEU A 316 11.56 -8.11 22.80
C LEU A 316 12.26 -6.81 22.42
N MET A 317 12.04 -6.29 21.19
CA MET A 317 12.53 -4.95 20.81
C MET A 317 11.87 -3.83 21.63
N GLY A 318 10.67 -4.05 22.12
CA GLY A 318 9.86 -3.05 22.83
C GLY A 318 9.85 -3.18 24.35
N MET A 319 10.09 -4.38 24.87
CA MET A 319 9.96 -4.68 26.28
C MET A 319 10.76 -5.92 26.67
N ASP A 320 11.51 -5.84 27.74
CA ASP A 320 12.22 -7.00 28.32
C ASP A 320 11.25 -7.83 29.16
N LEU A 321 10.75 -8.90 28.58
CA LEU A 321 9.82 -9.84 29.18
C LEU A 321 10.35 -11.27 29.06
N PRO A 322 10.06 -12.16 30.02
CA PRO A 322 10.31 -13.59 29.87
C PRO A 322 9.62 -14.15 28.62
N LEU A 323 10.32 -14.99 27.86
CA LEU A 323 9.81 -15.54 26.59
C LEU A 323 8.48 -16.29 26.78
N THR A 324 8.30 -16.99 27.90
CA THR A 324 7.05 -17.68 28.25
C THR A 324 5.89 -16.69 28.43
N ALA A 325 6.14 -15.50 28.99
CA ALA A 325 5.11 -14.46 29.12
C ALA A 325 4.74 -13.90 27.74
N ILE A 326 5.72 -13.68 26.88
CA ILE A 326 5.49 -13.22 25.49
C ILE A 326 4.65 -14.23 24.71
N ARG A 327 5.03 -15.52 24.78
CA ARG A 327 4.30 -16.60 24.10
C ARG A 327 2.85 -16.73 24.59
N ASN A 328 2.63 -16.59 25.89
CA ASN A 328 1.29 -16.55 26.44
C ASN A 328 0.47 -15.36 25.92
N GLN A 329 1.07 -14.17 25.83
CA GLN A 329 0.38 -13.00 25.27
C GLN A 329 0.03 -13.16 23.79
N ILE A 330 0.95 -13.73 23.01
CA ILE A 330 0.70 -14.02 21.59
C ILE A 330 -0.44 -15.05 21.45
N ALA A 331 -0.35 -16.16 22.21
CA ALA A 331 -1.33 -17.23 22.15
C ALA A 331 -2.72 -16.82 22.65
N SER A 332 -2.81 -15.81 23.52
CA SER A 332 -4.09 -15.28 24.00
C SER A 332 -4.65 -14.19 23.05
N GLY A 333 -3.77 -13.44 22.37
CA GLY A 333 -4.17 -12.31 21.54
C GLY A 333 -4.50 -12.68 20.11
N VAL A 334 -3.79 -13.64 19.51
CA VAL A 334 -3.99 -14.05 18.12
C VAL A 334 -4.76 -15.34 18.06
N ASP A 335 -5.94 -15.34 17.44
CA ASP A 335 -6.75 -16.55 17.28
C ASP A 335 -6.38 -17.33 16.03
N VAL A 336 -6.15 -16.64 14.90
CA VAL A 336 -5.91 -17.29 13.60
C VAL A 336 -4.82 -16.54 12.82
N ILE A 337 -3.94 -17.31 12.20
CA ILE A 337 -2.94 -16.82 11.26
C ILE A 337 -3.32 -17.29 9.85
N VAL A 338 -3.38 -16.35 8.91
CA VAL A 338 -3.55 -16.64 7.48
C VAL A 338 -2.23 -16.33 6.77
N HIS A 339 -1.57 -17.35 6.23
CA HIS A 339 -0.30 -17.18 5.55
C HIS A 339 -0.48 -17.15 4.04
N LEU A 340 0.01 -16.06 3.40
CA LEU A 340 0.01 -15.88 1.96
C LEU A 340 1.42 -16.06 1.38
N GLY A 341 1.50 -16.73 0.25
CA GLY A 341 2.73 -16.86 -0.51
C GLY A 341 2.57 -16.46 -1.97
N ARG A 342 3.70 -16.07 -2.56
CA ARG A 342 3.85 -15.97 -3.99
C ARG A 342 4.56 -17.24 -4.45
N ILE A 343 3.83 -18.09 -5.19
CA ILE A 343 4.37 -19.39 -5.64
C ILE A 343 5.20 -19.23 -6.92
N ARG A 344 5.78 -20.31 -7.43
CA ARG A 344 6.79 -20.28 -8.51
C ARG A 344 6.29 -19.69 -9.83
N ASP A 345 5.00 -19.79 -10.15
CA ASP A 345 4.37 -19.16 -11.32
C ASP A 345 4.03 -17.66 -11.09
N LYS A 346 4.50 -17.10 -9.97
CA LYS A 346 4.26 -15.74 -9.51
C LYS A 346 2.82 -15.45 -9.08
N SER A 347 1.91 -16.43 -9.10
CA SER A 347 0.56 -16.28 -8.55
C SER A 347 0.61 -16.16 -7.02
N ARG A 348 -0.40 -15.49 -6.46
CA ARG A 348 -0.56 -15.28 -5.02
C ARG A 348 -1.58 -16.25 -4.48
N ARG A 349 -1.24 -17.00 -3.44
CA ARG A 349 -2.10 -18.02 -2.85
C ARG A 349 -2.13 -17.90 -1.33
N VAL A 350 -3.27 -18.23 -0.72
CA VAL A 350 -3.31 -18.59 0.69
C VAL A 350 -2.69 -19.98 0.80
N LEU A 351 -1.58 -20.07 1.51
CA LEU A 351 -0.83 -21.32 1.68
C LEU A 351 -1.29 -22.11 2.89
N GLU A 352 -1.66 -21.40 3.97
CA GLU A 352 -2.19 -22.03 5.18
C GLU A 352 -3.12 -21.09 5.95
N ILE A 353 -4.08 -21.66 6.65
CA ILE A 353 -4.88 -21.01 7.67
C ILE A 353 -4.74 -21.86 8.92
N THR A 354 -4.25 -21.26 10.02
CA THR A 354 -3.82 -21.98 11.20
C THR A 354 -4.39 -21.29 12.44
N GLU A 355 -5.07 -22.06 13.30
CA GLU A 355 -5.54 -21.61 14.61
C GLU A 355 -4.38 -21.63 15.61
N VAL A 356 -4.32 -20.61 16.47
CA VAL A 356 -3.44 -20.56 17.64
C VAL A 356 -4.22 -21.09 18.83
N VAL A 357 -3.87 -22.31 19.29
CA VAL A 357 -4.66 -23.02 20.30
C VAL A 357 -4.29 -22.60 21.72
N GLY A 358 -3.07 -22.15 21.96
CA GLY A 358 -2.61 -21.79 23.29
C GLY A 358 -1.11 -21.99 23.45
N CYS A 359 -0.63 -21.87 24.67
CA CYS A 359 0.75 -22.10 25.03
C CYS A 359 0.85 -23.25 26.05
N GLU A 360 1.52 -24.33 25.66
CA GLU A 360 1.75 -25.51 26.51
C GLU A 360 3.23 -25.80 26.62
N ASN A 361 3.71 -26.04 27.82
CA ASN A 361 5.14 -26.30 28.12
C ASN A 361 6.09 -25.21 27.59
N GLY A 362 5.60 -23.95 27.49
CA GLY A 362 6.38 -22.84 26.96
C GLY A 362 6.42 -22.75 25.43
N GLU A 363 5.69 -23.57 24.71
CA GLU A 363 5.58 -23.56 23.26
C GLU A 363 4.14 -23.22 22.81
N ILE A 364 4.01 -22.40 21.76
CA ILE A 364 2.70 -22.07 21.16
C ILE A 364 2.23 -23.25 20.32
N ARG A 365 1.03 -23.76 20.63
CA ARG A 365 0.40 -24.82 19.86
C ARG A 365 -0.41 -24.28 18.70
N LEU A 366 -0.23 -24.87 17.56
CA LEU A 366 -0.92 -24.57 16.32
C LEU A 366 -1.81 -25.73 15.87
N ASN A 367 -2.98 -25.39 15.34
CA ASN A 367 -3.92 -26.34 14.72
C ASN A 367 -4.11 -25.93 13.23
N PRO A 368 -3.54 -26.65 12.27
CA PRO A 368 -3.76 -26.38 10.86
C PRO A 368 -5.20 -26.59 10.45
N LEU A 369 -5.89 -25.55 10.00
CA LEU A 369 -7.28 -25.61 9.53
C LEU A 369 -7.37 -25.83 8.02
N TYR A 370 -6.54 -25.12 7.24
CA TYR A 370 -6.42 -25.27 5.79
C TYR A 370 -4.97 -25.23 5.36
N GLN A 371 -4.64 -26.03 4.34
CA GLN A 371 -3.30 -26.07 3.75
C GLN A 371 -3.37 -26.20 2.23
N PHE A 372 -2.56 -25.42 1.54
CA PHE A 372 -2.43 -25.49 0.09
C PHE A 372 -1.66 -26.78 -0.32
N GLU A 373 -2.25 -27.54 -1.21
CA GLU A 373 -1.63 -28.71 -1.82
C GLU A 373 -1.43 -28.46 -3.30
N GLU A 374 -0.18 -28.46 -3.71
CA GLU A 374 0.17 -28.39 -5.13
C GLU A 374 -0.07 -29.76 -5.78
N LEU A 375 -0.76 -29.77 -6.93
CA LEU A 375 -1.13 -30.97 -7.68
C LEU A 375 -0.29 -31.12 -8.96
N GLY A 376 0.38 -30.07 -9.41
CA GLY A 376 1.20 -30.05 -10.62
C GLY A 376 1.16 -28.72 -11.36
N GLU A 377 1.40 -28.75 -12.66
CA GLU A 377 1.33 -27.62 -13.57
C GLU A 377 0.36 -27.89 -14.71
N ASN A 378 -0.29 -26.84 -15.21
CA ASN A 378 -1.07 -26.92 -16.44
C ASN A 378 -0.17 -26.75 -17.69
N SER A 379 -0.76 -26.86 -18.88
CA SER A 379 -0.06 -26.70 -20.17
C SER A 379 0.55 -25.30 -20.39
N GLU A 380 0.15 -24.31 -19.61
CA GLU A 380 0.67 -22.93 -19.64
C GLU A 380 1.78 -22.68 -18.60
N GLY A 381 2.22 -23.72 -17.87
CA GLY A 381 3.22 -23.61 -16.80
C GLY A 381 2.69 -22.95 -15.52
N LYS A 382 1.38 -22.84 -15.37
CA LYS A 382 0.76 -22.33 -14.13
C LYS A 382 0.60 -23.46 -13.12
N VAL A 383 0.84 -23.15 -11.87
CA VAL A 383 0.69 -24.10 -10.77
C VAL A 383 -0.79 -24.41 -10.53
N VAL A 384 -1.12 -25.68 -10.62
CA VAL A 384 -2.44 -26.22 -10.25
C VAL A 384 -2.37 -26.74 -8.83
N GLY A 385 -3.27 -26.29 -7.99
CA GLY A 385 -3.33 -26.71 -6.59
C GLY A 385 -4.65 -26.31 -5.96
N ARG A 386 -4.87 -26.74 -4.73
CA ARG A 386 -6.06 -26.38 -3.97
C ARG A 386 -5.77 -26.21 -2.50
N LEU A 387 -6.49 -25.28 -1.87
CA LEU A 387 -6.50 -25.09 -0.43
C LEU A 387 -7.46 -26.11 0.18
N ARG A 388 -6.93 -27.08 0.91
CA ARG A 388 -7.69 -28.17 1.53
C ARG A 388 -7.89 -27.94 3.01
N ARG A 389 -9.07 -28.29 3.50
CA ARG A 389 -9.35 -28.38 4.95
C ARG A 389 -8.53 -29.51 5.56
N LYS A 390 -7.88 -29.27 6.69
CA LYS A 390 -7.03 -30.21 7.43
C LYS A 390 -7.55 -30.49 8.83
N GLY A 391 -8.21 -29.54 9.44
CA GLY A 391 -8.70 -29.65 10.81
C GLY A 391 -10.00 -28.88 11.04
N GLU A 392 -10.55 -29.09 12.23
CA GLU A 392 -11.68 -28.33 12.75
C GLU A 392 -11.18 -27.25 13.71
N LEU A 393 -11.95 -26.15 13.80
CA LEU A 393 -11.68 -25.09 14.77
C LEU A 393 -11.91 -25.65 16.18
N LEU A 394 -10.95 -25.48 17.07
CA LEU A 394 -11.02 -25.98 18.43
C LEU A 394 -11.65 -24.96 19.39
N HIS A 395 -11.38 -23.67 19.20
CA HIS A 395 -11.91 -22.60 20.04
C HIS A 395 -13.17 -21.98 19.45
N GLU A 396 -14.30 -22.66 19.62
CA GLU A 396 -15.59 -22.21 19.10
C GLU A 396 -16.31 -21.17 19.99
N GLY A 397 -15.68 -20.73 21.08
CA GLY A 397 -16.33 -19.83 22.06
C GLY A 397 -16.86 -18.54 21.43
N LYS A 398 -16.07 -17.90 20.54
CA LYS A 398 -16.46 -16.69 19.83
C LYS A 398 -17.58 -16.95 18.80
N LEU A 399 -17.58 -18.12 18.12
CA LEU A 399 -18.68 -18.51 17.20
C LEU A 399 -20.00 -18.65 17.97
N LYS A 400 -19.97 -19.35 19.12
CA LYS A 400 -21.15 -19.55 19.98
C LYS A 400 -21.68 -18.23 20.53
N ALA A 401 -20.77 -17.33 20.96
CA ALA A 401 -21.14 -16.01 21.45
C ALA A 401 -21.76 -15.13 20.33
N ALA A 402 -21.32 -15.29 19.09
CA ALA A 402 -21.89 -14.61 17.94
C ALA A 402 -23.15 -15.25 17.35
N GLY A 403 -23.57 -16.43 17.83
CA GLY A 403 -24.72 -17.16 17.28
C GLY A 403 -24.47 -17.74 15.87
N LEU A 404 -23.23 -18.04 15.55
CA LEU A 404 -22.78 -18.50 14.22
C LEU A 404 -22.28 -19.97 14.24
N SER A 405 -22.57 -20.71 15.28
CA SER A 405 -22.19 -22.13 15.45
C SER A 405 -23.14 -23.09 14.73
#